data_ed02ab12d034ab79df86ca52cdc0acc5
#
_entry.id   ed02ab12d034ab79df86ca52cdc0acc5
#
_cell.length_a   1.000
_cell.length_b   1.000
_cell.length_c   1.000
_cell.angle_alpha   90.00
_cell.angle_beta   90.00
_cell.angle_gamma   90.00
#
_symmetry.space_group_name_H-M   'P 1'
#
loop_
_entity.id
_entity.type
_entity.pdbx_description
1 polymer ?
#
loop_
_entity_poly.entity_id
_entity_poly.type
_entity_poly.pdbx_seq_one_letter_code
_entity_poly.pdbx_strand_id
1 'polypeptide(L)'
;MKVLSYGSLNIDNVYTVDHFVRSGETMSSLKMEVFSGGKGLNQSIALAKSGVQVWHAGAVGKKDGDFLLEQLEEVGVHIELISKLPVKTGHAIIQRNREGQNCILLFGGANQQVTREQIDHVMEQFSDGDFLILQNEISEIGYIMQKAHEKKMKIVLNPSPMDEKIFTYPLDYVDYFILNEIEARDLCGHDGTGDELLELLAEKFPMAKIVLTLGEEGSIYKDQEKVIRQPVFKVDVVDTTAAGDTFTGFFIGGLV
;
A
#
# COMPACT_ATOMS: atom_id res chain seq x y z
N MET A 1 8.77 13.38 -15.00
CA MET A 1 7.67 12.97 -14.12
C MET A 1 8.28 12.09 -13.05
N LYS A 2 8.09 12.43 -11.77
CA LYS A 2 8.60 11.68 -10.61
C LYS A 2 7.48 10.87 -9.97
N VAL A 3 7.83 9.78 -9.29
CA VAL A 3 6.88 8.99 -8.51
C VAL A 3 7.30 9.03 -7.04
N LEU A 4 6.46 9.60 -6.19
CA LEU A 4 6.59 9.57 -4.74
C LEU A 4 5.70 8.44 -4.19
N SER A 5 6.27 7.43 -3.58
CA SER A 5 5.57 6.48 -2.73
C SER A 5 5.69 6.94 -1.28
N TYR A 6 4.62 7.48 -0.72
CA TYR A 6 4.61 7.90 0.68
C TYR A 6 3.88 6.84 1.50
N GLY A 7 4.64 5.92 2.10
CA GLY A 7 4.03 4.70 2.61
C GLY A 7 4.78 4.03 3.76
N SER A 8 4.22 2.92 4.17
CA SER A 8 4.69 2.12 5.29
C SER A 8 5.96 1.32 4.98
N LEU A 9 6.73 1.12 6.04
CA LEU A 9 7.91 0.27 6.09
C LEU A 9 7.76 -0.63 7.32
N ASN A 10 7.62 -1.93 7.15
CA ASN A 10 7.37 -2.89 8.22
C ASN A 10 8.41 -4.00 8.27
N ILE A 11 8.64 -4.50 9.48
CA ILE A 11 9.38 -5.74 9.73
C ILE A 11 8.36 -6.86 9.95
N ASP A 12 8.30 -7.83 9.07
CA ASP A 12 7.36 -8.95 9.17
C ASP A 12 8.04 -10.12 9.90
N ASN A 13 7.64 -10.35 11.16
CA ASN A 13 8.09 -11.46 11.98
C ASN A 13 7.13 -12.65 11.79
N VAL A 14 7.51 -13.61 10.97
CA VAL A 14 6.68 -14.76 10.59
C VAL A 14 7.02 -15.97 11.47
N TYR A 15 6.07 -16.40 12.27
CA TYR A 15 6.15 -17.56 13.12
C TYR A 15 5.36 -18.72 12.51
N THR A 16 6.03 -19.79 12.12
CA THR A 16 5.35 -21.03 11.72
C THR A 16 4.90 -21.76 12.97
N VAL A 17 3.61 -22.06 13.05
CA VAL A 17 2.96 -22.69 14.21
C VAL A 17 2.11 -23.89 13.76
N ASP A 18 1.81 -24.80 14.69
CA ASP A 18 0.87 -25.89 14.41
C ASP A 18 -0.59 -25.40 14.34
N HIS A 19 -0.96 -24.47 15.20
CA HIS A 19 -2.24 -23.76 15.20
C HIS A 19 -2.05 -22.35 15.78
N PHE A 20 -3.01 -21.46 15.59
CA PHE A 20 -2.95 -20.10 16.17
C PHE A 20 -3.09 -20.16 17.68
N VAL A 21 -2.21 -19.43 18.41
CA VAL A 21 -2.22 -19.38 19.87
C VAL A 21 -3.58 -18.89 20.38
N ARG A 22 -4.12 -19.59 21.38
CA ARG A 22 -5.41 -19.30 22.00
C ARG A 22 -5.25 -18.54 23.31
N SER A 23 -6.32 -17.93 23.79
CA SER A 23 -6.32 -17.26 25.09
C SER A 23 -5.90 -18.22 26.21
N GLY A 24 -4.89 -17.81 27.00
CA GLY A 24 -4.34 -18.61 28.11
C GLY A 24 -3.37 -19.73 27.69
N GLU A 25 -3.10 -19.90 26.41
CA GLU A 25 -2.17 -20.91 25.90
C GLU A 25 -0.74 -20.33 25.79
N THR A 26 0.24 -21.19 26.03
CA THR A 26 1.65 -20.94 25.70
C THR A 26 2.14 -22.07 24.82
N MET A 27 2.64 -21.73 23.62
CA MET A 27 3.17 -22.68 22.68
C MET A 27 4.52 -22.24 22.10
N SER A 28 5.32 -23.20 21.63
CA SER A 28 6.54 -22.91 20.89
C SER A 28 6.25 -22.87 19.40
N SER A 29 6.80 -21.86 18.70
CA SER A 29 6.80 -21.87 17.23
C SER A 29 7.76 -22.92 16.68
N LEU A 30 7.47 -23.45 15.50
CA LEU A 30 8.33 -24.40 14.78
C LEU A 30 9.50 -23.68 14.09
N LYS A 31 9.27 -22.47 13.61
CA LYS A 31 10.24 -21.63 12.89
C LYS A 31 9.89 -20.15 13.09
N MET A 32 10.91 -19.30 13.04
CA MET A 32 10.76 -17.86 12.98
C MET A 32 11.61 -17.30 11.84
N GLU A 33 11.02 -16.46 11.01
CA GLU A 33 11.67 -15.77 9.89
C GLU A 33 11.32 -14.30 9.93
N VAL A 34 12.25 -13.47 9.45
CA VAL A 34 12.05 -12.01 9.36
C VAL A 34 12.11 -11.63 7.90
N PHE A 35 11.08 -10.91 7.46
CA PHE A 35 10.98 -10.38 6.10
C PHE A 35 10.76 -8.87 6.15
N SER A 36 11.09 -8.22 5.05
CA SER A 36 10.62 -6.87 4.78
C SER A 36 9.15 -6.92 4.39
N GLY A 37 8.41 -5.94 4.86
CA GLY A 37 6.98 -5.80 4.58
C GLY A 37 6.55 -4.34 4.60
N GLY A 38 5.24 -4.16 4.62
CA GLY A 38 4.59 -2.86 4.46
C GLY A 38 4.21 -2.58 3.02
N LYS A 39 2.97 -2.15 2.82
CA LYS A 39 2.43 -1.89 1.48
C LYS A 39 3.25 -0.84 0.73
N GLY A 40 3.68 0.22 1.45
CA GLY A 40 4.53 1.27 0.87
C GLY A 40 5.84 0.73 0.33
N LEU A 41 6.55 -0.12 1.10
CA LEU A 41 7.78 -0.76 0.67
C LEU A 41 7.54 -1.66 -0.56
N ASN A 42 6.54 -2.53 -0.49
CA ASN A 42 6.23 -3.48 -1.58
C ASN A 42 5.89 -2.75 -2.88
N GLN A 43 5.05 -1.71 -2.81
CA GLN A 43 4.67 -0.91 -3.97
C GLN A 43 5.86 -0.13 -4.53
N SER A 44 6.76 0.38 -3.69
CA SER A 44 7.98 1.06 -4.14
C SER A 44 8.93 0.11 -4.88
N ILE A 45 9.12 -1.11 -4.38
CA ILE A 45 9.91 -2.15 -5.06
C ILE A 45 9.28 -2.51 -6.41
N ALA A 46 7.96 -2.68 -6.46
CA ALA A 46 7.25 -3.00 -7.70
C ALA A 46 7.35 -1.88 -8.74
N LEU A 47 7.19 -0.62 -8.31
CA LEU A 47 7.39 0.57 -9.15
C LEU A 47 8.82 0.62 -9.71
N ALA A 48 9.85 0.47 -8.88
CA ALA A 48 11.24 0.46 -9.34
C ALA A 48 11.50 -0.66 -10.34
N LYS A 49 10.98 -1.87 -10.09
CA LYS A 49 11.08 -3.00 -11.02
C LYS A 49 10.32 -2.80 -12.32
N SER A 50 9.32 -1.91 -12.38
CA SER A 50 8.66 -1.52 -13.62
C SER A 50 9.49 -0.56 -14.48
N GLY A 51 10.63 -0.06 -13.95
CA GLY A 51 11.58 0.78 -14.67
C GLY A 51 11.43 2.29 -14.42
N VAL A 52 10.52 2.72 -13.53
CA VAL A 52 10.35 4.14 -13.21
C VAL A 52 11.24 4.58 -12.04
N GLN A 53 11.59 5.86 -12.01
CA GLN A 53 12.30 6.45 -10.88
C GLN A 53 11.34 6.72 -9.72
N VAL A 54 11.62 6.11 -8.57
CA VAL A 54 10.78 6.14 -7.37
C VAL A 54 11.51 6.76 -6.20
N TRP A 55 10.86 7.70 -5.54
CA TRP A 55 11.24 8.22 -4.23
C TRP A 55 10.32 7.62 -3.18
N HIS A 56 10.88 7.00 -2.16
CA HIS A 56 10.11 6.55 -1.01
C HIS A 56 10.23 7.55 0.13
N ALA A 57 9.08 8.02 0.64
CA ALA A 57 8.99 8.78 1.88
C ALA A 57 8.22 7.97 2.93
N GLY A 58 8.64 8.12 4.18
CA GLY A 58 8.08 7.39 5.31
C GLY A 58 8.98 7.48 6.52
N ALA A 59 8.85 6.53 7.43
CA ALA A 59 9.68 6.51 8.63
C ALA A 59 10.03 5.09 9.09
N VAL A 60 11.25 4.92 9.60
CA VAL A 60 11.74 3.70 10.26
C VAL A 60 12.36 4.00 11.61
N GLY A 61 12.50 2.99 12.44
CA GLY A 61 13.24 3.09 13.69
C GLY A 61 14.76 3.13 13.45
N LYS A 62 15.48 3.98 14.18
CA LYS A 62 16.95 4.13 14.08
C LYS A 62 17.73 2.85 14.37
N LYS A 63 17.15 1.89 15.11
CA LYS A 63 17.85 0.71 15.62
C LYS A 63 17.56 -0.57 14.83
N ASP A 64 16.49 -0.58 14.05
CA ASP A 64 15.95 -1.81 13.47
C ASP A 64 15.45 -1.67 12.02
N GLY A 65 15.53 -0.47 11.42
CA GLY A 65 14.99 -0.21 10.09
C GLY A 65 15.98 -0.31 8.94
N ASP A 66 17.29 -0.42 9.19
CA ASP A 66 18.31 -0.26 8.15
C ASP A 66 18.18 -1.28 7.02
N PHE A 67 17.88 -2.54 7.33
CA PHE A 67 17.74 -3.58 6.29
C PHE A 67 16.57 -3.32 5.31
N LEU A 68 15.53 -2.57 5.74
CA LEU A 68 14.44 -2.17 4.84
C LEU A 68 14.93 -1.11 3.84
N LEU A 69 15.81 -0.21 4.30
CA LEU A 69 16.42 0.81 3.45
C LEU A 69 17.36 0.19 2.44
N GLU A 70 18.20 -0.75 2.88
CA GLU A 70 19.11 -1.51 2.02
C GLU A 70 18.35 -2.21 0.88
N GLN A 71 17.22 -2.83 1.17
CA GLN A 71 16.40 -3.47 0.14
C GLN A 71 15.80 -2.49 -0.88
N LEU A 72 15.39 -1.31 -0.45
CA LEU A 72 14.91 -0.27 -1.35
C LEU A 72 16.05 0.25 -2.25
N GLU A 73 17.23 0.49 -1.68
CA GLU A 73 18.42 0.94 -2.42
C GLU A 73 18.89 -0.11 -3.45
N GLU A 74 18.87 -1.40 -3.10
CA GLU A 74 19.25 -2.50 -4.00
C GLU A 74 18.44 -2.54 -5.30
N VAL A 75 17.17 -2.10 -5.25
CA VAL A 75 16.31 -2.01 -6.44
C VAL A 75 16.26 -0.62 -7.08
N GLY A 76 17.07 0.32 -6.57
CA GLY A 76 17.21 1.66 -7.13
C GLY A 76 16.14 2.67 -6.68
N VAL A 77 15.44 2.43 -5.57
CA VAL A 77 14.54 3.41 -4.95
C VAL A 77 15.34 4.47 -4.22
N HIS A 78 15.00 5.73 -4.42
CA HIS A 78 15.55 6.86 -3.68
C HIS A 78 15.00 6.89 -2.26
N ILE A 79 15.87 6.81 -1.25
CA ILE A 79 15.50 6.66 0.18
C ILE A 79 15.79 7.89 1.04
N GLU A 80 16.33 8.94 0.47
CA GLU A 80 16.74 10.17 1.19
C GLU A 80 15.60 10.90 1.90
N LEU A 81 14.34 10.55 1.56
CA LEU A 81 13.13 11.10 2.16
C LEU A 81 12.57 10.24 3.31
N ILE A 82 13.25 9.16 3.68
CA ILE A 82 12.85 8.30 4.79
C ILE A 82 13.48 8.80 6.09
N SER A 83 12.64 9.07 7.09
CA SER A 83 13.08 9.53 8.40
C SER A 83 13.47 8.37 9.30
N LYS A 84 14.62 8.48 10.01
CA LYS A 84 15.04 7.53 11.05
C LYS A 84 14.68 8.08 12.44
N LEU A 85 13.71 7.49 13.11
CA LEU A 85 13.13 7.97 14.36
C LEU A 85 13.62 7.17 15.60
N PRO A 86 13.66 7.78 16.81
CA PRO A 86 14.07 7.09 18.04
C PRO A 86 12.96 6.18 18.62
N VAL A 87 12.20 5.53 17.77
CA VAL A 87 11.12 4.58 18.09
C VAL A 87 11.35 3.28 17.36
N LYS A 88 10.54 2.27 17.58
CA LYS A 88 10.57 1.02 16.82
C LYS A 88 10.01 1.23 15.42
N THR A 89 10.59 0.54 14.45
CA THR A 89 10.00 0.39 13.11
C THR A 89 8.60 -0.25 13.22
N GLY A 90 7.70 0.10 12.32
CA GLY A 90 6.45 -0.64 12.15
C GLY A 90 6.74 -2.12 11.95
N HIS A 91 5.94 -3.00 12.54
CA HIS A 91 6.16 -4.43 12.37
C HIS A 91 4.88 -5.25 12.47
N ALA A 92 4.91 -6.42 11.86
CA ALA A 92 3.88 -7.43 12.00
C ALA A 92 4.41 -8.64 12.79
N ILE A 93 3.54 -9.21 13.63
CA ILE A 93 3.68 -10.57 14.16
C ILE A 93 2.69 -11.42 13.37
N ILE A 94 3.22 -12.33 12.57
CA ILE A 94 2.45 -13.16 11.66
C ILE A 94 2.57 -14.60 12.12
N GLN A 95 1.47 -15.21 12.57
CA GLN A 95 1.38 -16.64 12.77
C GLN A 95 0.92 -17.28 11.47
N ARG A 96 1.64 -18.30 11.00
CA ARG A 96 1.28 -19.09 9.81
C ARG A 96 1.19 -20.57 10.19
N ASN A 97 0.02 -21.16 10.02
CA ASN A 97 -0.18 -22.57 10.31
C ASN A 97 0.24 -23.46 9.12
N ARG A 98 0.17 -24.80 9.31
CA ARG A 98 0.54 -25.77 8.27
C ARG A 98 -0.38 -25.77 7.05
N GLU A 99 -1.58 -25.21 7.17
CA GLU A 99 -2.57 -25.10 6.10
C GLU A 99 -2.35 -23.82 5.26
N GLY A 100 -1.34 -22.99 5.61
CA GLY A 100 -1.04 -21.75 4.93
C GLY A 100 -1.91 -20.55 5.36
N GLN A 101 -2.81 -20.74 6.33
CA GLN A 101 -3.59 -19.66 6.90
C GLN A 101 -2.70 -18.77 7.77
N ASN A 102 -3.03 -17.48 7.87
CA ASN A 102 -2.30 -16.54 8.71
C ASN A 102 -3.21 -15.79 9.71
N CYS A 103 -2.58 -15.33 10.79
CA CYS A 103 -3.16 -14.42 11.76
C CYS A 103 -2.13 -13.32 12.02
N ILE A 104 -2.51 -12.07 11.79
CA ILE A 104 -1.57 -10.94 11.73
C ILE A 104 -1.92 -9.92 12.81
N LEU A 105 -0.93 -9.56 13.62
CA LEU A 105 -0.98 -8.44 14.54
C LEU A 105 0.00 -7.37 14.07
N LEU A 106 -0.53 -6.17 13.76
CA LEU A 106 0.26 -5.03 13.32
C LEU A 106 0.57 -4.07 14.48
N PHE A 107 1.80 -3.56 14.50
CA PHE A 107 2.22 -2.42 15.31
C PHE A 107 2.74 -1.32 14.39
N GLY A 108 2.09 -0.17 14.39
CA GLY A 108 2.40 0.92 13.45
C GLY A 108 3.77 1.55 13.64
N GLY A 109 4.29 1.63 14.89
CA GLY A 109 5.64 2.11 15.17
C GLY A 109 5.94 3.46 14.51
N ALA A 110 7.08 3.55 13.84
CA ALA A 110 7.53 4.75 13.13
C ALA A 110 6.52 5.23 12.05
N ASN A 111 5.78 4.33 11.42
CA ASN A 111 4.76 4.68 10.42
C ASN A 111 3.68 5.62 10.98
N GLN A 112 3.41 5.57 12.28
CA GLN A 112 2.43 6.43 12.96
C GLN A 112 3.06 7.68 13.58
N GLN A 113 4.31 8.00 13.23
CA GLN A 113 5.06 9.16 13.74
C GLN A 113 5.47 10.13 12.63
N VAL A 114 4.92 10.00 11.44
CA VAL A 114 5.10 10.97 10.35
C VAL A 114 4.45 12.29 10.77
N THR A 115 5.19 13.40 10.66
CA THR A 115 4.73 14.75 11.06
C THR A 115 4.47 15.63 9.85
N ARG A 116 3.66 16.68 10.04
CA ARG A 116 3.36 17.65 8.97
C ARG A 116 4.61 18.40 8.51
N GLU A 117 5.54 18.67 9.40
CA GLU A 117 6.81 19.31 9.05
C GLU A 117 7.65 18.44 8.10
N GLN A 118 7.71 17.12 8.38
CA GLN A 118 8.35 16.15 7.45
C GLN A 118 7.65 16.11 6.11
N ILE A 119 6.30 16.12 6.10
CA ILE A 119 5.51 16.13 4.87
C ILE A 119 5.79 17.37 4.03
N ASP A 120 5.78 18.55 4.65
CA ASP A 120 6.06 19.81 3.96
C ASP A 120 7.44 19.78 3.30
N HIS A 121 8.48 19.31 4.01
CA HIS A 121 9.82 19.16 3.46
C HIS A 121 9.89 18.17 2.27
N VAL A 122 9.24 17.01 2.39
CA VAL A 122 9.14 16.04 1.28
C VAL A 122 8.47 16.66 0.07
N MET A 123 7.34 17.33 0.27
CA MET A 123 6.55 17.90 -0.80
C MET A 123 7.26 19.04 -1.56
N GLU A 124 8.25 19.71 -0.96
CA GLU A 124 9.07 20.73 -1.66
C GLU A 124 9.79 20.18 -2.91
N GLN A 125 10.03 18.86 -2.97
CA GLN A 125 10.78 18.20 -4.04
C GLN A 125 9.90 17.75 -5.21
N PHE A 126 8.58 17.89 -5.11
CA PHE A 126 7.61 17.44 -6.11
C PHE A 126 6.76 18.60 -6.64
N SER A 127 6.20 18.41 -7.83
CA SER A 127 5.52 19.46 -8.59
C SER A 127 4.35 18.93 -9.41
N ASP A 128 3.71 19.82 -10.18
CA ASP A 128 2.61 19.51 -11.09
C ASP A 128 2.95 18.34 -12.03
N GLY A 129 2.03 17.38 -12.09
CA GLY A 129 2.13 16.19 -12.93
C GLY A 129 2.93 15.02 -12.33
N ASP A 130 3.65 15.21 -11.20
CA ASP A 130 4.27 14.10 -10.49
C ASP A 130 3.21 13.20 -9.83
N PHE A 131 3.54 11.92 -9.60
CA PHE A 131 2.63 10.96 -8.96
C PHE A 131 2.90 10.84 -7.46
N LEU A 132 1.83 10.76 -6.68
CA LEU A 132 1.85 10.37 -5.27
C LEU A 132 1.11 9.03 -5.12
N ILE A 133 1.78 8.03 -4.55
CA ILE A 133 1.19 6.72 -4.24
C ILE A 133 1.01 6.62 -2.74
N LEU A 134 -0.20 6.31 -2.30
CA LEU A 134 -0.59 6.20 -0.89
C LEU A 134 -1.29 4.88 -0.60
N GLN A 135 -1.11 4.42 0.65
CA GLN A 135 -1.86 3.32 1.27
C GLN A 135 -2.38 3.79 2.62
N ASN A 136 -3.18 2.98 3.34
CA ASN A 136 -3.77 3.39 4.61
C ASN A 136 -2.98 2.85 5.83
N GLU A 137 -1.66 2.98 5.83
CA GLU A 137 -0.80 2.42 6.89
C GLU A 137 0.05 3.45 7.66
N ILE A 138 0.04 4.72 7.28
CA ILE A 138 0.83 5.77 7.95
C ILE A 138 -0.06 6.85 8.57
N SER A 139 0.53 7.70 9.43
CA SER A 139 -0.16 8.89 9.95
C SER A 139 -0.26 10.01 8.91
N GLU A 140 -1.13 10.99 9.16
CA GLU A 140 -1.27 12.26 8.41
C GLU A 140 -1.62 12.10 6.91
N ILE A 141 -2.22 10.98 6.47
CA ILE A 141 -2.57 10.72 5.05
C ILE A 141 -3.43 11.85 4.46
N GLY A 142 -4.44 12.31 5.19
CA GLY A 142 -5.29 13.41 4.74
C GLY A 142 -4.51 14.69 4.48
N TYR A 143 -3.50 15.00 5.29
CA TYR A 143 -2.63 16.16 5.08
C TYR A 143 -1.69 15.97 3.89
N ILE A 144 -1.15 14.76 3.70
CA ILE A 144 -0.34 14.41 2.52
C ILE A 144 -1.16 14.62 1.24
N MET A 145 -2.40 14.11 1.19
CA MET A 145 -3.30 14.27 0.06
C MET A 145 -3.61 15.74 -0.23
N GLN A 146 -3.87 16.55 0.81
CA GLN A 146 -4.09 17.98 0.66
C GLN A 146 -2.87 18.67 0.02
N LYS A 147 -1.66 18.40 0.52
CA LYS A 147 -0.42 18.99 -0.02
C LYS A 147 -0.14 18.57 -1.47
N ALA A 148 -0.38 17.32 -1.80
CA ALA A 148 -0.24 16.83 -3.17
C ALA A 148 -1.24 17.48 -4.12
N HIS A 149 -2.50 17.65 -3.68
CA HIS A 149 -3.54 18.33 -4.46
C HIS A 149 -3.18 19.82 -4.69
N GLU A 150 -2.70 20.53 -3.67
CA GLU A 150 -2.21 21.93 -3.80
C GLU A 150 -1.11 22.06 -4.86
N LYS A 151 -0.28 21.01 -5.00
CA LYS A 151 0.81 20.94 -5.99
C LYS A 151 0.40 20.35 -7.34
N LYS A 152 -0.86 19.96 -7.50
CA LYS A 152 -1.42 19.31 -8.70
C LYS A 152 -0.70 17.99 -9.06
N MET A 153 -0.25 17.26 -8.06
CA MET A 153 0.25 15.91 -8.25
C MET A 153 -0.92 14.96 -8.55
N LYS A 154 -0.62 13.86 -9.23
CA LYS A 154 -1.59 12.78 -9.47
C LYS A 154 -1.63 11.85 -8.27
N ILE A 155 -2.75 11.82 -7.56
CA ILE A 155 -2.92 11.04 -6.33
C ILE A 155 -3.48 9.67 -6.66
N VAL A 156 -2.71 8.64 -6.31
CA VAL A 156 -3.08 7.22 -6.39
C VAL A 156 -3.30 6.70 -4.98
N LEU A 157 -4.47 6.16 -4.70
CA LEU A 157 -4.80 5.58 -3.41
C LEU A 157 -5.12 4.10 -3.53
N ASN A 158 -4.34 3.27 -2.83
CA ASN A 158 -4.73 1.92 -2.45
C ASN A 158 -5.28 1.99 -1.01
N PRO A 159 -6.59 1.89 -0.77
CA PRO A 159 -7.18 2.19 0.53
C PRO A 159 -6.93 1.13 1.61
N SER A 160 -6.06 0.16 1.33
CA SER A 160 -5.74 -0.96 2.21
C SER A 160 -4.69 -0.59 3.29
N PRO A 161 -4.84 -1.12 4.52
CA PRO A 161 -6.01 -1.82 5.05
C PRO A 161 -7.18 -0.87 5.26
N MET A 162 -8.42 -1.32 4.94
CA MET A 162 -9.62 -0.53 5.17
C MET A 162 -9.91 -0.37 6.67
N ASP A 163 -10.16 0.86 7.09
CA ASP A 163 -10.69 1.22 8.40
C ASP A 163 -11.54 2.51 8.29
N GLU A 164 -12.21 2.88 9.38
CA GLU A 164 -13.09 4.05 9.40
C GLU A 164 -12.37 5.38 9.13
N LYS A 165 -11.06 5.45 9.31
CA LYS A 165 -10.29 6.69 9.07
C LYS A 165 -10.29 7.09 7.61
N ILE A 166 -10.42 6.13 6.68
CA ILE A 166 -10.43 6.39 5.24
C ILE A 166 -11.49 7.44 4.88
N PHE A 167 -12.64 7.43 5.56
CA PHE A 167 -13.74 8.37 5.32
C PHE A 167 -13.48 9.78 5.85
N THR A 168 -12.39 9.99 6.57
CA THR A 168 -11.95 11.33 7.02
C THR A 168 -10.99 12.00 6.04
N TYR A 169 -10.53 11.28 5.03
CA TYR A 169 -9.60 11.78 4.03
C TYR A 169 -10.33 12.53 2.91
N PRO A 170 -9.67 13.48 2.23
CA PRO A 170 -10.24 14.19 1.09
C PRO A 170 -10.22 13.30 -0.18
N LEU A 171 -11.07 12.27 -0.20
CA LEU A 171 -11.10 11.26 -1.26
C LEU A 171 -11.43 11.84 -2.65
N ASP A 172 -12.08 12.99 -2.72
CA ASP A 172 -12.34 13.71 -3.97
C ASP A 172 -11.07 14.20 -4.67
N TYR A 173 -9.92 14.20 -3.98
CA TYR A 173 -8.62 14.55 -4.56
C TYR A 173 -7.92 13.37 -5.24
N VAL A 174 -8.48 12.16 -5.13
CA VAL A 174 -7.87 10.95 -5.69
C VAL A 174 -8.10 10.90 -7.20
N ASP A 175 -7.01 10.78 -7.97
CA ASP A 175 -7.05 10.58 -9.43
C ASP A 175 -7.23 9.10 -9.79
N TYR A 176 -6.66 8.18 -8.98
CA TYR A 176 -6.73 6.74 -9.22
C TYR A 176 -7.01 5.99 -7.93
N PHE A 177 -8.10 5.25 -7.87
CA PHE A 177 -8.31 4.22 -6.86
C PHE A 177 -7.83 2.87 -7.41
N ILE A 178 -6.97 2.17 -6.66
CA ILE A 178 -6.56 0.79 -6.95
C ILE A 178 -6.93 -0.06 -5.75
N LEU A 179 -7.94 -0.92 -5.91
CA LEU A 179 -8.57 -1.62 -4.81
C LEU A 179 -9.11 -2.97 -5.25
N ASN A 180 -9.33 -3.86 -4.29
CA ASN A 180 -10.00 -5.13 -4.51
C ASN A 180 -11.49 -5.04 -4.18
N GLU A 181 -12.24 -6.13 -4.40
CA GLU A 181 -13.70 -6.17 -4.15
C GLU A 181 -14.07 -5.96 -2.68
N ILE A 182 -13.23 -6.41 -1.73
CA ILE A 182 -13.50 -6.23 -0.29
C ILE A 182 -13.40 -4.74 0.04
N GLU A 183 -12.32 -4.10 -0.37
CA GLU A 183 -12.08 -2.67 -0.19
C GLU A 183 -13.15 -1.83 -0.91
N ALA A 184 -13.60 -2.28 -2.09
CA ALA A 184 -14.68 -1.63 -2.82
C ALA A 184 -16.02 -1.70 -2.08
N ARG A 185 -16.38 -2.87 -1.53
CA ARG A 185 -17.59 -3.05 -0.70
C ARG A 185 -17.55 -2.12 0.51
N ASP A 186 -16.44 -2.11 1.23
CA ASP A 186 -16.25 -1.27 2.40
C ASP A 186 -16.35 0.23 2.05
N LEU A 187 -15.71 0.65 0.95
CA LEU A 187 -15.70 2.04 0.51
C LEU A 187 -17.08 2.51 0.00
N CYS A 188 -17.86 1.62 -0.62
CA CYS A 188 -19.22 1.89 -1.08
C CYS A 188 -20.26 1.73 0.04
N GLY A 189 -19.96 0.96 1.08
CA GLY A 189 -20.93 0.54 2.09
C GLY A 189 -22.02 -0.36 1.51
N HIS A 190 -21.69 -1.16 0.50
CA HIS A 190 -22.65 -1.98 -0.26
C HIS A 190 -22.02 -3.32 -0.67
N ASP A 191 -22.77 -4.41 -0.43
CA ASP A 191 -22.41 -5.72 -0.93
C ASP A 191 -22.84 -5.86 -2.39
N GLY A 192 -21.90 -6.15 -3.29
CA GLY A 192 -22.17 -6.25 -4.71
C GLY A 192 -21.11 -7.07 -5.46
N THR A 193 -21.37 -7.30 -6.72
CA THR A 193 -20.41 -7.90 -7.67
C THR A 193 -19.40 -6.87 -8.16
N GLY A 194 -18.33 -7.32 -8.80
CA GLY A 194 -17.29 -6.41 -9.33
C GLY A 194 -17.85 -5.32 -10.23
N ASP A 195 -18.83 -5.62 -11.09
CA ASP A 195 -19.45 -4.63 -11.98
C ASP A 195 -20.32 -3.62 -11.23
N GLU A 196 -21.13 -4.07 -10.28
CA GLU A 196 -21.97 -3.19 -9.46
C GLU A 196 -21.09 -2.26 -8.61
N LEU A 197 -20.04 -2.79 -7.99
CA LEU A 197 -19.09 -2.00 -7.20
C LEU A 197 -18.36 -0.97 -8.06
N LEU A 198 -17.97 -1.34 -9.29
CA LEU A 198 -17.32 -0.43 -10.22
C LEU A 198 -18.21 0.78 -10.57
N GLU A 199 -19.50 0.54 -10.85
CA GLU A 199 -20.45 1.62 -11.13
C GLU A 199 -20.69 2.51 -9.91
N LEU A 200 -20.88 1.91 -8.73
CA LEU A 200 -21.04 2.67 -7.48
C LEU A 200 -19.83 3.55 -7.15
N LEU A 201 -18.60 3.02 -7.36
CA LEU A 201 -17.38 3.80 -7.17
C LEU A 201 -17.28 4.95 -8.18
N ALA A 202 -17.64 4.71 -9.45
CA ALA A 202 -17.62 5.73 -10.48
C ALA A 202 -18.67 6.83 -10.25
N GLU A 203 -19.83 6.48 -9.71
CA GLU A 203 -20.85 7.46 -9.27
C GLU A 203 -20.37 8.28 -8.07
N LYS A 204 -19.73 7.61 -7.10
CA LYS A 204 -19.23 8.26 -5.89
C LYS A 204 -18.03 9.17 -6.16
N PHE A 205 -17.15 8.78 -7.08
CA PHE A 205 -15.91 9.50 -7.42
C PHE A 205 -15.83 9.75 -8.94
N PRO A 206 -16.68 10.63 -9.49
CA PRO A 206 -16.86 10.77 -10.95
C PRO A 206 -15.63 11.30 -11.68
N MET A 207 -14.67 11.92 -10.98
CA MET A 207 -13.44 12.42 -11.57
C MET A 207 -12.27 11.43 -11.47
N ALA A 208 -12.41 10.41 -10.63
CA ALA A 208 -11.36 9.39 -10.43
C ALA A 208 -11.41 8.31 -11.51
N LYS A 209 -10.27 7.67 -11.71
CA LYS A 209 -10.14 6.43 -12.46
C LYS A 209 -10.14 5.27 -11.47
N ILE A 210 -10.95 4.27 -11.72
CA ILE A 210 -11.11 3.12 -10.84
C ILE A 210 -10.40 1.92 -11.46
N VAL A 211 -9.57 1.28 -10.67
CA VAL A 211 -8.90 0.01 -11.01
C VAL A 211 -9.30 -1.02 -9.97
N LEU A 212 -10.22 -1.90 -10.35
CA LEU A 212 -10.77 -2.93 -9.47
C LEU A 212 -10.10 -4.27 -9.79
N THR A 213 -9.42 -4.87 -8.81
CA THR A 213 -8.83 -6.20 -8.93
C THR A 213 -9.84 -7.26 -8.45
N LEU A 214 -9.98 -8.34 -9.22
CA LEU A 214 -10.99 -9.40 -9.05
C LEU A 214 -10.33 -10.78 -8.80
N GLY A 215 -9.15 -10.81 -8.19
CA GLY A 215 -8.41 -12.04 -7.94
C GLY A 215 -8.17 -12.84 -9.22
N GLU A 216 -8.69 -14.07 -9.28
CA GLU A 216 -8.51 -14.97 -10.42
C GLU A 216 -9.27 -14.55 -11.69
N GLU A 217 -10.20 -13.60 -11.58
CA GLU A 217 -10.94 -13.06 -12.74
C GLU A 217 -10.16 -11.92 -13.42
N GLY A 218 -9.09 -11.42 -12.82
CA GLY A 218 -8.26 -10.38 -13.39
C GLY A 218 -8.54 -8.99 -12.82
N SER A 219 -8.74 -7.99 -13.68
CA SER A 219 -8.98 -6.60 -13.24
C SER A 219 -9.86 -5.84 -14.22
N ILE A 220 -10.50 -4.79 -13.72
CA ILE A 220 -11.29 -3.85 -14.50
C ILE A 220 -10.77 -2.45 -14.26
N TYR A 221 -10.52 -1.71 -15.33
CA TYR A 221 -10.26 -0.28 -15.32
C TYR A 221 -11.49 0.46 -15.82
N LYS A 222 -11.86 1.57 -15.16
CA LYS A 222 -12.92 2.48 -15.61
C LYS A 222 -12.48 3.93 -15.42
N ASP A 223 -12.69 4.73 -16.46
CA ASP A 223 -12.67 6.18 -16.41
C ASP A 223 -13.97 6.75 -17.01
N GLN A 224 -14.02 8.06 -17.30
CA GLN A 224 -15.19 8.73 -17.86
C GLN A 224 -15.51 8.30 -19.31
N GLU A 225 -14.54 7.73 -20.02
CA GLU A 225 -14.65 7.44 -21.46
C GLU A 225 -14.79 5.95 -21.75
N LYS A 226 -14.17 5.09 -20.93
CA LYS A 226 -14.03 3.67 -21.24
C LYS A 226 -14.02 2.75 -20.03
N VAL A 227 -14.39 1.50 -20.29
CA VAL A 227 -14.17 0.37 -19.38
C VAL A 227 -13.27 -0.63 -20.08
N ILE A 228 -12.19 -1.05 -19.41
CA ILE A 228 -11.25 -2.07 -19.93
C ILE A 228 -11.22 -3.23 -18.96
N ARG A 229 -11.35 -4.45 -19.46
CA ARG A 229 -11.23 -5.69 -18.67
C ARG A 229 -9.99 -6.44 -19.11
N GLN A 230 -9.18 -6.82 -18.14
CA GLN A 230 -7.99 -7.62 -18.33
C GLN A 230 -8.14 -8.94 -17.58
N PRO A 231 -8.29 -10.07 -18.28
CA PRO A 231 -8.28 -11.39 -17.63
C PRO A 231 -6.91 -11.67 -17.00
N VAL A 232 -6.89 -12.56 -16.00
CA VAL A 232 -5.64 -13.01 -15.40
C VAL A 232 -4.80 -13.81 -16.41
N PHE A 233 -3.49 -13.62 -16.37
CA PHE A 233 -2.55 -14.53 -17.01
C PHE A 233 -2.33 -15.75 -16.10
N LYS A 234 -2.59 -16.94 -16.61
CA LYS A 234 -2.42 -18.19 -15.86
C LYS A 234 -0.92 -18.42 -15.59
N VAL A 235 -0.58 -18.52 -14.33
CA VAL A 235 0.76 -18.84 -13.83
C VAL A 235 0.64 -19.86 -12.70
N ASP A 236 1.72 -20.58 -12.44
CA ASP A 236 1.80 -21.44 -11.24
C ASP A 236 1.99 -20.53 -10.01
N VAL A 237 0.95 -20.44 -9.20
CA VAL A 237 0.94 -19.58 -8.00
C VAL A 237 1.71 -20.28 -6.88
N VAL A 238 2.76 -19.61 -6.37
CA VAL A 238 3.55 -20.08 -5.23
C VAL A 238 3.12 -19.34 -3.96
N ASP A 239 2.94 -18.03 -4.02
CA ASP A 239 2.51 -17.17 -2.92
C ASP A 239 1.78 -15.96 -3.49
N THR A 240 0.69 -15.55 -2.86
CA THR A 240 -0.11 -14.37 -3.24
C THR A 240 0.21 -13.13 -2.40
N THR A 241 1.15 -13.22 -1.46
CA THR A 241 1.59 -12.10 -0.63
C THR A 241 2.08 -10.96 -1.54
N ALA A 242 1.65 -9.73 -1.24
CA ALA A 242 1.95 -8.53 -2.00
C ALA A 242 1.54 -8.56 -3.50
N ALA A 243 0.63 -9.46 -3.93
CA ALA A 243 0.15 -9.46 -5.32
C ALA A 243 -0.54 -8.14 -5.69
N GLY A 244 -1.39 -7.60 -4.81
CA GLY A 244 -2.02 -6.29 -5.00
C GLY A 244 -1.03 -5.14 -5.03
N ASP A 245 0.02 -5.17 -4.19
CA ASP A 245 1.08 -4.16 -4.18
C ASP A 245 1.90 -4.22 -5.48
N THR A 246 2.21 -5.43 -5.93
CA THR A 246 2.90 -5.66 -7.21
C THR A 246 2.06 -5.15 -8.38
N PHE A 247 0.78 -5.49 -8.41
CA PHE A 247 -0.16 -4.98 -9.41
C PHE A 247 -0.17 -3.45 -9.44
N THR A 248 -0.31 -2.81 -8.28
CA THR A 248 -0.30 -1.34 -8.15
C THR A 248 0.96 -0.73 -8.73
N GLY A 249 2.13 -1.26 -8.36
CA GLY A 249 3.41 -0.74 -8.83
C GLY A 249 3.58 -0.86 -10.35
N PHE A 250 3.29 -2.01 -10.93
CA PHE A 250 3.40 -2.21 -12.38
C PHE A 250 2.32 -1.47 -13.17
N PHE A 251 1.09 -1.37 -12.65
CA PHE A 251 0.03 -0.59 -13.29
C PHE A 251 0.41 0.88 -13.40
N ILE A 252 0.84 1.50 -12.29
CA ILE A 252 1.25 2.90 -12.29
C ILE A 252 2.54 3.09 -13.10
N GLY A 253 3.49 2.16 -13.00
CA GLY A 253 4.71 2.21 -13.81
C GLY A 253 4.45 2.20 -15.32
N GLY A 254 3.36 1.59 -15.75
CA GLY A 254 2.92 1.63 -17.15
C GLY A 254 2.24 2.93 -17.58
N LEU A 255 1.90 3.81 -16.63
CA LEU A 255 1.29 5.14 -16.90
C LEU A 255 2.33 6.27 -16.92
N VAL A 256 3.50 6.07 -16.27
CA VAL A 256 4.59 7.04 -16.14
C VAL A 256 5.58 6.94 -17.28
#